data_99fa73080ea923efa8d96ad014a859ab
#
_entry.id   99fa73080ea923efa8d96ad014a859ab
#
_cell.length_a   1.000
_cell.length_b   1.000
_cell.length_c   1.000
_cell.angle_alpha   90.00
_cell.angle_beta   90.00
_cell.angle_gamma   90.00
#
_symmetry.space_group_name_H-M   'P 1'
#
loop_
_entity.id
_entity.type
_entity.pdbx_description
1 polymer ?
#
loop_
_entity_poly.entity_id
_entity_poly.type
_entity_poly.pdbx_seq_one_letter_code
_entity_poly.pdbx_strand_id
1 'polypeptide(L)' 'MLKIEFEYCDEYSNGRWNKQTCVVNSIEECKRIYGLGIDCEYRILRVEEV' A
#
# COMPACT_ATOMS: atom_id res chain seq x y z
N MET A 1 15.61 4.87 -2.66
CA MET A 1 14.43 4.13 -2.18
C MET A 1 13.19 4.99 -2.30
N LEU A 2 12.03 4.40 -2.27
CA LEU A 2 10.76 5.11 -2.37
C LEU A 2 9.99 5.06 -1.06
N LYS A 3 9.49 6.20 -0.62
CA LYS A 3 8.54 6.29 0.48
C LYS A 3 7.16 6.37 -0.13
N ILE A 4 6.34 5.36 0.12
CA ILE A 4 5.03 5.24 -0.49
C ILE A 4 3.96 5.35 0.59
N GLU A 5 3.07 6.32 0.42
CA GLU A 5 1.85 6.43 1.23
C GLU A 5 0.73 5.78 0.43
N PHE A 6 0.00 4.90 1.07
CA PHE A 6 -1.09 4.20 0.41
C PHE A 6 -2.21 3.88 1.38
N GLU A 7 -3.37 3.62 0.83
CA GLU A 7 -4.51 3.11 1.58
C GLU A 7 -4.85 1.74 1.04
N TYR A 8 -5.32 0.89 1.92
CA TYR A 8 -5.79 -0.43 1.52
C TYR A 8 -7.08 -0.78 2.26
N CYS A 9 -7.87 -1.65 1.64
CA CYS A 9 -9.12 -2.12 2.20
C CYS A 9 -9.23 -3.61 1.95
N ASP A 10 -9.29 -4.39 3.02
CA ASP A 10 -9.43 -5.83 2.92
C ASP A 10 -10.77 -6.27 3.52
N GLU A 11 -11.08 -7.56 3.38
CA GLU A 11 -12.35 -8.10 3.88
C GLU A 11 -12.45 -8.06 5.41
N TYR A 12 -11.33 -7.94 6.09
CA TYR A 12 -11.30 -7.88 7.55
C TYR A 12 -11.55 -6.47 8.10
N SER A 13 -11.51 -5.48 7.23
CA SER A 13 -11.63 -4.07 7.61
C SER A 13 -13.07 -3.56 7.63
N ASN A 14 -14.05 -4.40 7.30
CA ASN A 14 -15.47 -4.00 7.21
C ASN A 14 -15.70 -2.80 6.29
N GLY A 15 -14.97 -2.76 5.18
CA GLY A 15 -15.08 -1.68 4.21
C GLY A 15 -14.31 -0.42 4.57
N ARG A 16 -13.55 -0.43 5.63
CA ARG A 16 -12.75 0.73 6.03
C ARG A 16 -11.41 0.73 5.31
N TRP A 17 -10.98 1.91 4.92
CA TRP A 17 -9.67 2.09 4.32
C TRP A 17 -8.64 2.40 5.39
N ASN A 18 -7.54 1.68 5.37
CA ASN A 18 -6.45 1.84 6.30
C ASN A 18 -5.29 2.52 5.59
N LYS A 19 -4.77 3.58 6.20
CA LYS A 19 -3.65 4.34 5.63
C LYS A 19 -2.34 3.79 6.19
N GLN A 20 -1.36 3.62 5.31
CA GLN A 20 -0.06 3.07 5.68
C GLN A 20 1.05 3.73 4.87
N THR A 21 2.26 3.67 5.40
CA THR A 21 3.45 4.18 4.73
C THR A 21 4.53 3.11 4.76
N CYS A 22 5.24 2.94 3.65
CA CYS A 22 6.36 2.01 3.59
C CYS A 22 7.53 2.65 2.83
N VAL A 23 8.74 2.17 3.10
CA VAL A 23 9.94 2.57 2.36
C VAL A 23 10.49 1.32 1.69
N VAL A 24 10.49 1.31 0.39
CA VAL A 24 10.82 0.14 -0.44
C VAL A 24 11.61 0.57 -1.67
N ASN A 25 12.11 -0.40 -2.43
CA ASN A 25 12.86 -0.11 -3.65
C ASN A 25 11.95 0.20 -4.85
N SER A 26 10.71 -0.32 -4.83
CA SER A 26 9.78 -0.12 -5.93
C SER A 26 8.34 -0.25 -5.43
N ILE A 27 7.40 0.24 -6.24
CA ILE A 27 5.97 0.11 -5.95
C ILE A 27 5.57 -1.36 -5.94
N GLU A 28 6.14 -2.16 -6.85
CA GLU A 28 5.85 -3.60 -6.91
C GLU A 28 6.27 -4.32 -5.63
N GLU A 29 7.39 -3.92 -5.05
CA GLU A 29 7.83 -4.48 -3.79
C GLU A 29 6.84 -4.18 -2.66
N CYS A 30 6.34 -2.95 -2.61
CA CYS A 30 5.32 -2.56 -1.64
C CYS A 30 4.05 -3.40 -1.80
N LYS A 31 3.59 -3.56 -3.03
CA LYS A 31 2.40 -4.36 -3.32
C LYS A 31 2.57 -5.81 -2.88
N ARG A 32 3.75 -6.37 -3.11
CA ARG A 32 4.04 -7.76 -2.75
C ARG A 32 4.07 -7.95 -1.24
N ILE A 33 4.70 -7.03 -0.52
CA ILE A 33 4.83 -7.12 0.93
C ILE A 33 3.46 -7.06 1.62
N TYR A 34 2.58 -6.19 1.13
CA TYR A 34 1.26 -5.97 1.73
C TYR A 34 0.14 -6.73 1.04
N GLY A 35 0.44 -7.48 -0.02
CA GLY A 35 -0.58 -8.21 -0.76
C GLY A 35 -1.56 -7.33 -1.51
N LEU A 36 -1.14 -6.13 -1.90
CA LEU A 36 -2.02 -5.15 -2.54
C LEU A 36 -2.44 -5.61 -3.93
N GLY A 37 -3.74 -5.59 -4.18
CA GLY A 37 -4.30 -6.03 -5.44
C GLY A 37 -4.52 -7.54 -5.52
N ILE A 38 -4.09 -8.29 -4.50
CA ILE A 38 -4.30 -9.74 -4.41
C ILE A 38 -5.28 -10.02 -3.28
N ASP A 39 -4.92 -9.64 -2.06
CA ASP A 39 -5.72 -9.89 -0.87
C ASP A 39 -6.61 -8.70 -0.49
N CYS A 40 -6.33 -7.53 -1.05
CA CYS A 40 -7.06 -6.31 -0.70
C CYS A 40 -7.03 -5.31 -1.87
N GLU A 41 -7.96 -4.36 -1.83
CA GLU A 41 -7.93 -3.22 -2.73
C GLU A 41 -6.95 -2.19 -2.18
N TYR A 42 -6.43 -1.33 -3.04
CA TYR A 42 -5.46 -0.34 -2.61
C TYR A 42 -5.54 0.93 -3.45
N ARG A 43 -4.99 2.01 -2.89
CA ARG A 43 -4.80 3.29 -3.57
C ARG A 43 -3.43 3.83 -3.20
N ILE A 44 -2.67 4.24 -4.21
CA ILE A 44 -1.40 4.92 -3.96
C ILE A 44 -1.70 6.41 -3.81
N LEU A 45 -1.36 6.98 -2.66
CA LEU A 45 -1.63 8.37 -2.36
C LEU A 45 -0.46 9.28 -2.73
N ARG A 46 0.75 8.82 -2.42
CA ARG A 46 1.95 9.64 -2.65
C ARG A 46 3.17 8.74 -2.76
N VAL A 47 4.08 9.11 -3.65
CA VAL A 47 5.38 8.44 -3.80
C VAL A 47 6.45 9.51 -3.74
N GLU A 48 7.41 9.34 -2.84
CA GLU A 48 8.55 10.23 -2.70
C GLU A 48 9.83 9.42 -2.78
N GLU A 49 10.83 9.98 -3.42
CA GLU A 49 12.16 9.38 -3.41
C GLU A 49 12.89 9.85 -2.16
N VAL A 50 13.45 8.91 -1.42
CA VAL A 50 14.17 9.18 -0.18
C VAL A 50 15.55 8.57 -0.18
#